data_88f86df1b9c053d9e56f4b3e6c40976b
#
_entry.id   88f86df1b9c053d9e56f4b3e6c40976b
#
_cell.length_a   1.000
_cell.length_b   1.000
_cell.length_c   1.000
_cell.angle_alpha   90.00
_cell.angle_beta   90.00
_cell.angle_gamma   90.00
#
_symmetry.space_group_name_H-M   'P 1'
#
loop_
_entity.id
_entity.type
_entity.pdbx_description
1 polymer ?
#
loop_
_entity_poly.entity_id
_entity_poly.type
_entity_poly.pdbx_seq_one_letter_code
_entity_poly.pdbx_strand_id
1 'polypeptide(L)'
;MGNTGSEKPVGKQIKVLQINAWHGATAVPGGFKGLLGIIEQIDPDIILLCETKHNNINVVTKLVDTLKILGKIYYGETSNGSASLMSKYPIESANACCASEVQGPMAKAYISIEGHTLAVYSAHLDYKHYECYLPRGYSGVSWKKIASPIDNADSILKANRLSERDESISAFVKDAKVEIEKGNLVLLGGDFNEPSHMDWQADTKDIRDHNGLVIHWDCSVMLSEMGMIDSYRQKFPDAVKYPGFTFPSANNAVPVDKLTWAPEADERDRIDFIYYYPNSAWSLSNVSIVGPEETIVRGKVKERDSEDSFIVPTGIWPTDHKANLATFMIERSMTSKK
;
A
#
# COMPACT_ATOMS: atom_id res chain seq x y z
N MET A 1 -1.90 -11.18 52.08
CA MET A 1 -2.67 -10.86 50.84
C MET A 1 -1.64 -10.46 49.80
N GLY A 2 -1.27 -11.41 48.98
CA GLY A 2 -0.27 -11.22 47.92
C GLY A 2 -0.92 -10.54 46.75
N ASN A 3 -0.40 -9.38 46.36
CA ASN A 3 -0.78 -8.64 45.20
C ASN A 3 -0.16 -9.34 43.97
N THR A 4 -0.87 -10.24 43.29
CA THR A 4 -0.47 -10.79 41.99
C THR A 4 -0.75 -9.75 40.94
N GLY A 5 0.17 -8.80 40.82
CA GLY A 5 0.20 -7.92 39.64
C GLY A 5 0.44 -8.80 38.41
N SER A 6 -0.57 -9.02 37.60
CA SER A 6 -0.41 -9.59 36.26
C SER A 6 0.47 -8.64 35.46
N GLU A 7 1.74 -8.99 35.28
CA GLU A 7 2.58 -8.34 34.28
C GLU A 7 1.83 -8.41 32.94
N LYS A 8 1.49 -7.26 32.36
CA LYS A 8 0.96 -7.21 30.98
C LYS A 8 2.00 -7.89 30.07
N PRO A 9 1.58 -8.77 29.17
CA PRO A 9 2.52 -9.35 28.22
C PRO A 9 3.25 -8.22 27.49
N VAL A 10 4.57 -8.24 27.56
CA VAL A 10 5.42 -7.25 26.89
C VAL A 10 5.38 -7.57 25.40
N GLY A 11 4.55 -6.86 24.68
CA GLY A 11 4.45 -6.96 23.22
C GLY A 11 5.60 -6.23 22.52
N LYS A 12 5.85 -6.58 21.25
CA LYS A 12 6.82 -5.93 20.38
C LYS A 12 6.14 -4.99 19.39
N GLN A 13 6.62 -3.78 19.30
CA GLN A 13 6.17 -2.83 18.29
C GLN A 13 6.84 -3.16 16.94
N ILE A 14 6.04 -3.22 15.87
CA ILE A 14 6.47 -3.52 14.52
C ILE A 14 5.98 -2.42 13.58
N LYS A 15 6.90 -1.84 12.82
CA LYS A 15 6.64 -0.85 11.79
C LYS A 15 6.59 -1.51 10.42
N VAL A 16 5.48 -1.33 9.70
CA VAL A 16 5.29 -1.79 8.33
C VAL A 16 5.22 -0.57 7.43
N LEU A 17 6.15 -0.46 6.49
CA LEU A 17 6.18 0.57 5.46
C LEU A 17 5.74 -0.04 4.12
N GLN A 18 4.73 0.55 3.49
CA GLN A 18 4.38 0.27 2.10
C GLN A 18 4.81 1.45 1.23
N ILE A 19 5.47 1.19 0.10
CA ILE A 19 5.94 2.22 -0.82
C ILE A 19 6.03 1.71 -2.27
N ASN A 20 5.51 2.49 -3.23
CA ASN A 20 5.78 2.32 -4.64
C ASN A 20 7.13 3.00 -4.96
N ALA A 21 8.06 2.26 -5.58
CA ALA A 21 9.43 2.71 -5.83
C ALA A 21 9.64 3.31 -7.23
N TRP A 22 8.59 3.56 -7.97
CA TRP A 22 8.57 4.14 -9.32
C TRP A 22 9.77 3.71 -10.19
N HIS A 23 9.60 2.58 -10.89
CA HIS A 23 10.65 1.96 -11.72
C HIS A 23 11.96 1.66 -10.97
N GLY A 24 11.87 1.06 -9.77
CA GLY A 24 13.05 0.72 -8.96
C GLY A 24 13.82 1.93 -8.47
N ALA A 25 13.12 3.02 -8.16
CA ALA A 25 13.66 4.31 -7.73
C ALA A 25 14.62 4.95 -8.78
N THR A 26 14.36 4.72 -10.08
CA THR A 26 15.15 5.28 -11.18
C THR A 26 14.46 6.43 -11.91
N ALA A 27 13.14 6.58 -11.74
CA ALA A 27 12.36 7.63 -12.39
C ALA A 27 12.71 9.04 -11.87
N VAL A 28 13.19 9.15 -10.64
CA VAL A 28 13.57 10.40 -10.00
C VAL A 28 15.11 10.52 -9.92
N PRO A 29 15.72 11.66 -10.31
CA PRO A 29 17.14 11.89 -10.08
C PRO A 29 17.51 11.75 -8.61
N GLY A 30 18.40 10.83 -8.28
CA GLY A 30 18.76 10.51 -6.89
C GLY A 30 17.73 9.67 -6.12
N GLY A 31 16.71 9.11 -6.80
CA GLY A 31 15.62 8.36 -6.18
C GLY A 31 16.08 7.20 -5.31
N PHE A 32 17.09 6.43 -5.73
CA PHE A 32 17.67 5.37 -4.89
C PHE A 32 18.19 5.89 -3.54
N LYS A 33 18.91 7.02 -3.55
CA LYS A 33 19.38 7.67 -2.32
C LYS A 33 18.19 8.16 -1.46
N GLY A 34 17.16 8.68 -2.12
CA GLY A 34 15.91 9.08 -1.45
C GLY A 34 15.23 7.91 -0.76
N LEU A 35 15.04 6.79 -1.48
CA LEU A 35 14.43 5.58 -0.93
C LEU A 35 15.23 5.00 0.26
N LEU A 36 16.57 4.97 0.13
CA LEU A 36 17.45 4.58 1.21
C LEU A 36 17.29 5.50 2.43
N GLY A 37 17.26 6.82 2.22
CA GLY A 37 17.08 7.80 3.30
C GLY A 37 15.76 7.67 4.04
N ILE A 38 14.67 7.31 3.34
CA ILE A 38 13.37 7.01 3.96
C ILE A 38 13.46 5.78 4.85
N ILE A 39 14.11 4.71 4.36
CA ILE A 39 14.31 3.49 5.14
C ILE A 39 15.15 3.77 6.39
N GLU A 40 16.17 4.61 6.28
CA GLU A 40 17.00 5.02 7.43
C GLU A 40 16.22 5.90 8.43
N GLN A 41 15.42 6.85 7.95
CA GLN A 41 14.65 7.78 8.78
C GLN A 41 13.53 7.06 9.56
N ILE A 42 12.80 6.17 8.91
CA ILE A 42 11.66 5.45 9.50
C ILE A 42 12.12 4.24 10.30
N ASP A 43 13.17 3.58 9.83
CA ASP A 43 13.69 2.31 10.35
C ASP A 43 12.57 1.25 10.48
N PRO A 44 11.88 0.91 9.36
CA PRO A 44 10.77 -0.05 9.38
C PRO A 44 11.25 -1.47 9.62
N ASP A 45 10.39 -2.32 10.17
CA ASP A 45 10.67 -3.73 10.41
C ASP A 45 10.33 -4.59 9.19
N ILE A 46 9.26 -4.22 8.48
CA ILE A 46 8.79 -4.85 7.24
C ILE A 46 8.56 -3.75 6.21
N ILE A 47 8.99 -3.99 4.96
CA ILE A 47 8.81 -3.06 3.85
C ILE A 47 8.13 -3.81 2.70
N LEU A 48 6.98 -3.29 2.25
CA LEU A 48 6.21 -3.78 1.12
C LEU A 48 6.46 -2.83 -0.04
N LEU A 49 7.11 -3.34 -1.12
CA LEU A 49 7.57 -2.52 -2.22
C LEU A 49 6.82 -2.87 -3.51
N CYS A 50 6.41 -1.83 -4.23
CA CYS A 50 5.85 -1.93 -5.58
C CYS A 50 6.81 -1.29 -6.58
N GLU A 51 6.67 -1.60 -7.86
CA GLU A 51 7.53 -1.12 -8.96
C GLU A 51 9.02 -1.29 -8.69
N THR A 52 9.41 -2.43 -8.16
CA THR A 52 10.78 -2.68 -7.70
C THR A 52 11.78 -2.94 -8.84
N LYS A 53 11.31 -3.09 -10.09
CA LYS A 53 12.15 -3.44 -11.23
C LYS A 53 12.32 -2.32 -12.24
N HIS A 54 13.54 -2.17 -12.73
CA HIS A 54 13.86 -1.40 -13.92
C HIS A 54 14.94 -2.13 -14.73
N ASN A 55 14.73 -2.33 -16.04
CA ASN A 55 15.64 -3.05 -16.94
C ASN A 55 16.10 -4.42 -16.37
N ASN A 56 15.16 -5.21 -15.84
CA ASN A 56 15.39 -6.50 -15.19
C ASN A 56 16.24 -6.46 -13.90
N ILE A 57 16.58 -5.28 -13.39
CA ILE A 57 17.27 -5.12 -12.11
C ILE A 57 16.22 -4.82 -11.04
N ASN A 58 16.21 -5.61 -9.96
CA ASN A 58 15.35 -5.38 -8.81
C ASN A 58 16.10 -4.52 -7.78
N VAL A 59 15.49 -3.41 -7.35
CA VAL A 59 16.08 -2.46 -6.39
C VAL A 59 16.32 -3.08 -5.01
N VAL A 60 15.55 -4.10 -4.64
CA VAL A 60 15.65 -4.78 -3.32
C VAL A 60 17.05 -5.35 -3.10
N THR A 61 17.63 -6.03 -4.09
CA THR A 61 18.99 -6.57 -3.96
C THR A 61 19.99 -5.48 -3.60
N LYS A 62 19.94 -4.36 -4.34
CA LYS A 62 20.82 -3.22 -4.10
C LYS A 62 20.56 -2.55 -2.73
N LEU A 63 19.29 -2.48 -2.28
CA LEU A 63 18.92 -1.95 -0.97
C LEU A 63 19.51 -2.81 0.15
N VAL A 64 19.29 -4.14 0.08
CA VAL A 64 19.81 -5.10 1.08
C VAL A 64 21.33 -4.98 1.21
N ASP A 65 22.06 -4.99 0.09
CA ASP A 65 23.52 -4.87 0.09
C ASP A 65 24.00 -3.52 0.66
N THR A 66 23.34 -2.42 0.27
CA THR A 66 23.69 -1.08 0.75
C THR A 66 23.40 -0.92 2.25
N LEU A 67 22.23 -1.38 2.71
CA LEU A 67 21.87 -1.34 4.13
C LEU A 67 22.84 -2.18 4.98
N LYS A 68 23.27 -3.34 4.48
CA LYS A 68 24.28 -4.17 5.14
C LYS A 68 25.60 -3.45 5.31
N ILE A 69 26.07 -2.70 4.30
CA ILE A 69 27.27 -1.85 4.39
C ILE A 69 27.09 -0.78 5.47
N LEU A 70 25.87 -0.24 5.64
CA LEU A 70 25.52 0.74 6.67
C LEU A 70 25.24 0.11 8.05
N GLY A 71 25.51 -1.20 8.22
CA GLY A 71 25.31 -1.91 9.48
C GLY A 71 23.86 -2.27 9.81
N LYS A 72 22.96 -2.14 8.84
CA LYS A 72 21.53 -2.51 8.97
C LYS A 72 21.26 -3.83 8.23
N ILE A 73 20.78 -4.83 8.93
CA ILE A 73 20.48 -6.14 8.36
C ILE A 73 19.03 -6.19 7.92
N TYR A 74 18.81 -6.44 6.64
CA TYR A 74 17.52 -6.77 6.06
C TYR A 74 17.64 -8.01 5.19
N TYR A 75 16.58 -8.79 5.15
CA TYR A 75 16.35 -9.89 4.22
C TYR A 75 15.39 -9.41 3.14
N GLY A 76 15.59 -9.81 1.92
CA GLY A 76 14.76 -9.39 0.78
C GLY A 76 14.15 -10.58 0.07
N GLU A 77 12.88 -10.45 -0.30
CA GLU A 77 12.16 -11.39 -1.15
C GLU A 77 11.64 -10.69 -2.40
N THR A 78 11.86 -11.29 -3.54
CA THR A 78 11.46 -10.75 -4.84
C THR A 78 10.56 -11.72 -5.58
N SER A 79 9.44 -11.22 -6.10
CA SER A 79 8.60 -12.01 -7.01
C SER A 79 9.09 -11.94 -8.45
N ASN A 80 8.50 -12.74 -9.33
CA ASN A 80 8.66 -12.59 -10.78
C ASN A 80 8.01 -11.30 -11.31
N GLY A 81 7.06 -10.73 -10.56
CA GLY A 81 6.41 -9.46 -10.84
C GLY A 81 7.23 -8.25 -10.40
N SER A 82 6.54 -7.13 -10.21
CA SER A 82 7.10 -5.84 -9.75
C SER A 82 6.95 -5.60 -8.25
N ALA A 83 6.24 -6.48 -7.52
CA ALA A 83 6.15 -6.44 -6.07
C ALA A 83 7.30 -7.20 -5.42
N SER A 84 7.77 -6.70 -4.29
CA SER A 84 8.83 -7.30 -3.47
C SER A 84 8.62 -6.92 -2.01
N LEU A 85 9.33 -7.58 -1.10
CA LEU A 85 9.31 -7.23 0.30
C LEU A 85 10.68 -7.33 0.95
N MET A 86 10.88 -6.60 2.02
CA MET A 86 12.06 -6.67 2.86
C MET A 86 11.66 -6.77 4.33
N SER A 87 12.52 -7.40 5.16
CA SER A 87 12.27 -7.58 6.58
C SER A 87 13.58 -7.54 7.36
N LYS A 88 13.56 -6.97 8.57
CA LYS A 88 14.65 -7.13 9.56
C LYS A 88 14.72 -8.55 10.12
N TYR A 89 13.64 -9.30 9.99
CA TYR A 89 13.57 -10.70 10.44
C TYR A 89 13.85 -11.63 9.27
N PRO A 90 14.44 -12.80 9.52
CA PRO A 90 14.63 -13.81 8.48
C PRO A 90 13.31 -14.14 7.77
N ILE A 91 13.38 -14.27 6.48
CA ILE A 91 12.28 -14.74 5.63
C ILE A 91 12.43 -16.27 5.52
N GLU A 92 11.46 -17.01 6.04
CA GLU A 92 11.57 -18.46 6.18
C GLU A 92 11.11 -19.24 4.95
N SER A 93 10.51 -18.72 4.02
CA SER A 93 10.10 -19.35 2.76
C SER A 93 9.23 -18.39 1.98
N ALA A 94 9.51 -18.26 0.75
CA ALA A 94 8.66 -17.50 -0.11
C ALA A 94 8.31 -18.36 -1.31
N ASN A 95 7.06 -18.75 -1.37
CA ASN A 95 6.47 -19.13 -2.64
C ASN A 95 5.70 -17.92 -3.14
N ALA A 96 5.87 -17.57 -4.42
CA ALA A 96 4.99 -16.58 -5.01
C ALA A 96 3.54 -16.99 -4.73
N CYS A 97 2.81 -16.19 -3.98
CA CYS A 97 1.40 -16.38 -3.79
C CYS A 97 0.72 -16.19 -5.13
N CYS A 98 -0.29 -17.02 -5.39
CA CYS A 98 -1.18 -16.87 -6.54
C CYS A 98 -0.52 -17.09 -7.90
N ALA A 99 0.63 -17.79 -7.91
CA ALA A 99 1.47 -17.96 -9.09
C ALA A 99 0.94 -18.98 -10.10
N SER A 100 -0.19 -19.63 -9.86
CA SER A 100 -0.58 -20.76 -10.72
C SER A 100 -1.56 -20.40 -11.84
N GLU A 101 -2.25 -19.27 -11.79
CA GLU A 101 -3.25 -18.90 -12.80
C GLU A 101 -3.13 -17.48 -13.35
N VAL A 102 -2.63 -16.53 -12.55
CA VAL A 102 -2.33 -15.16 -12.98
C VAL A 102 -0.87 -14.92 -12.66
N GLN A 103 -0.04 -14.48 -13.60
CA GLN A 103 1.38 -14.18 -13.35
C GLN A 103 1.49 -13.14 -12.24
N GLY A 104 1.71 -13.61 -11.02
CA GLY A 104 1.44 -13.01 -9.75
C GLY A 104 1.92 -11.57 -9.57
N PRO A 105 1.00 -10.63 -9.38
CA PRO A 105 1.33 -9.27 -8.98
C PRO A 105 1.76 -9.19 -7.51
N MET A 106 1.85 -10.33 -6.78
CA MET A 106 2.12 -10.37 -5.35
C MET A 106 3.37 -11.19 -5.02
N ALA A 107 4.16 -10.66 -4.07
CA ALA A 107 5.19 -11.41 -3.36
C ALA A 107 4.63 -11.85 -2.00
N LYS A 108 4.90 -13.10 -1.58
CA LYS A 108 4.53 -13.64 -0.27
C LYS A 108 5.76 -14.07 0.48
N ALA A 109 5.80 -13.80 1.79
CA ALA A 109 6.83 -14.31 2.69
C ALA A 109 6.24 -14.72 4.04
N TYR A 110 6.91 -15.66 4.71
CA TYR A 110 6.64 -15.96 6.11
C TYR A 110 7.74 -15.36 6.97
N ILE A 111 7.30 -14.68 8.04
CA ILE A 111 8.18 -13.99 8.98
C ILE A 111 7.77 -14.38 10.41
N SER A 112 8.70 -14.85 11.22
CA SER A 112 8.46 -15.18 12.62
C SER A 112 8.74 -14.00 13.54
N ILE A 113 7.74 -13.54 14.29
CA ILE A 113 7.85 -12.45 15.27
C ILE A 113 7.12 -12.81 16.56
N GLU A 114 7.81 -12.74 17.70
CA GLU A 114 7.28 -13.03 19.05
C GLU A 114 6.56 -14.40 19.16
N GLY A 115 7.01 -15.38 18.38
CA GLY A 115 6.45 -16.73 18.35
C GLY A 115 5.20 -16.89 17.47
N HIS A 116 4.82 -15.86 16.71
CA HIS A 116 3.78 -15.91 15.69
C HIS A 116 4.39 -15.95 14.30
N THR A 117 3.78 -16.69 13.39
CA THR A 117 4.08 -16.65 11.97
C THR A 117 3.19 -15.59 11.31
N LEU A 118 3.82 -14.64 10.63
CA LEU A 118 3.15 -13.67 9.77
C LEU A 118 3.23 -14.16 8.32
N ALA A 119 2.09 -14.30 7.65
CA ALA A 119 2.00 -14.42 6.21
C ALA A 119 1.85 -13.00 5.63
N VAL A 120 2.93 -12.50 5.04
CA VAL A 120 3.07 -11.13 4.56
C VAL A 120 3.01 -11.11 3.05
N TYR A 121 2.14 -10.26 2.49
CA TYR A 121 1.94 -10.10 1.05
C TYR A 121 2.23 -8.66 0.64
N SER A 122 3.05 -8.50 -0.40
CA SER A 122 3.27 -7.24 -1.09
C SER A 122 2.66 -7.32 -2.47
N ALA A 123 1.77 -6.39 -2.82
CA ALA A 123 1.01 -6.39 -4.06
C ALA A 123 1.34 -5.19 -4.93
N HIS A 124 1.40 -5.39 -6.25
CA HIS A 124 1.33 -4.32 -7.25
C HIS A 124 0.34 -4.78 -8.32
N LEU A 125 -0.91 -4.32 -8.19
CA LEU A 125 -2.00 -4.77 -9.05
C LEU A 125 -1.95 -4.11 -10.43
N ASP A 126 -2.73 -4.63 -11.37
CA ASP A 126 -2.73 -4.16 -12.77
C ASP A 126 -3.14 -2.67 -12.86
N TYR A 127 -2.32 -1.86 -13.51
CA TYR A 127 -2.57 -0.44 -13.73
C TYR A 127 -3.52 -0.13 -14.88
N LYS A 128 -3.81 -1.12 -15.74
CA LYS A 128 -4.71 -0.95 -16.87
C LYS A 128 -6.15 -0.80 -16.41
N HIS A 129 -6.98 -0.22 -17.27
CA HIS A 129 -8.39 0.01 -16.92
C HIS A 129 -8.54 0.76 -15.58
N TYR A 130 -7.79 1.86 -15.42
CA TYR A 130 -7.86 2.75 -14.25
C TYR A 130 -9.12 3.64 -14.34
N GLU A 131 -10.27 3.00 -14.16
CA GLU A 131 -11.56 3.59 -14.58
C GLU A 131 -12.13 4.58 -13.57
N CYS A 132 -11.48 4.83 -12.45
CA CYS A 132 -11.78 5.99 -11.60
C CYS A 132 -11.52 7.33 -12.32
N TYR A 133 -10.90 7.30 -13.50
CA TYR A 133 -10.75 8.48 -14.36
C TYR A 133 -11.99 8.77 -15.23
N LEU A 134 -12.87 7.80 -15.48
CA LEU A 134 -14.07 8.00 -16.29
C LEU A 134 -14.99 9.11 -15.73
N PRO A 135 -15.29 9.17 -14.42
CA PRO A 135 -16.04 10.28 -13.84
C PRO A 135 -15.34 11.63 -13.98
N ARG A 136 -14.02 11.62 -14.09
CA ARG A 136 -13.14 12.80 -14.22
C ARG A 136 -12.98 13.28 -15.66
N GLY A 137 -13.62 12.59 -16.60
CA GLY A 137 -13.57 12.95 -18.03
C GLY A 137 -12.33 12.45 -18.76
N TYR A 138 -11.67 11.40 -18.24
CA TYR A 138 -10.51 10.75 -18.84
C TYR A 138 -10.73 9.25 -18.99
N SER A 139 -10.07 8.66 -19.99
CA SER A 139 -10.05 7.21 -20.20
C SER A 139 -9.00 6.55 -19.30
N GLY A 140 -9.37 5.57 -18.51
CA GLY A 140 -8.44 4.73 -17.73
C GLY A 140 -7.59 3.79 -18.56
N VAL A 141 -7.78 3.75 -19.90
CA VAL A 141 -7.01 2.92 -20.84
C VAL A 141 -6.01 3.74 -21.65
N SER A 142 -6.47 4.85 -22.23
CA SER A 142 -5.65 5.68 -23.11
C SER A 142 -5.05 6.91 -22.44
N TRP A 143 -5.47 7.22 -21.21
CA TRP A 143 -5.08 8.39 -20.43
C TRP A 143 -5.43 9.72 -21.11
N LYS A 144 -6.35 9.67 -22.07
CA LYS A 144 -6.78 10.84 -22.84
C LYS A 144 -8.13 11.33 -22.36
N LYS A 145 -8.34 12.63 -22.49
CA LYS A 145 -9.63 13.26 -22.24
C LYS A 145 -10.71 12.64 -23.14
N ILE A 146 -11.87 12.36 -22.57
CA ILE A 146 -13.06 11.86 -23.27
C ILE A 146 -14.07 12.99 -23.49
N ALA A 147 -15.06 12.78 -24.35
CA ALA A 147 -16.02 13.82 -24.74
C ALA A 147 -16.86 14.35 -23.56
N SER A 148 -17.19 13.48 -22.62
CA SER A 148 -17.91 13.82 -21.37
C SER A 148 -17.58 12.82 -20.27
N PRO A 149 -17.57 13.23 -19.00
CA PRO A 149 -17.48 12.31 -17.86
C PRO A 149 -18.55 11.22 -17.93
N ILE A 150 -18.23 10.04 -17.45
CA ILE A 150 -19.18 8.94 -17.27
C ILE A 150 -19.73 9.02 -15.84
N ASP A 151 -21.04 9.07 -15.72
CA ASP A 151 -21.77 9.27 -14.46
C ASP A 151 -22.59 8.03 -14.03
N ASN A 152 -22.18 6.84 -14.48
CA ASN A 152 -22.86 5.59 -14.18
C ASN A 152 -21.89 4.59 -13.52
N ALA A 153 -22.10 4.33 -12.23
CA ALA A 153 -21.23 3.47 -11.44
C ALA A 153 -21.12 2.03 -11.98
N ASP A 154 -22.23 1.44 -12.46
CA ASP A 154 -22.21 0.07 -12.98
C ASP A 154 -21.39 -0.03 -14.27
N SER A 155 -21.48 0.98 -15.13
CA SER A 155 -20.66 1.04 -16.36
C SER A 155 -19.19 1.20 -16.06
N ILE A 156 -18.84 2.00 -15.05
CA ILE A 156 -17.47 2.21 -14.58
C ILE A 156 -16.91 0.90 -14.00
N LEU A 157 -17.63 0.24 -13.09
CA LEU A 157 -17.21 -1.02 -12.49
C LEU A 157 -17.08 -2.13 -13.55
N LYS A 158 -17.99 -2.18 -14.54
CA LYS A 158 -17.88 -3.14 -15.65
C LYS A 158 -16.61 -2.92 -16.47
N ALA A 159 -16.23 -1.68 -16.74
CA ALA A 159 -14.99 -1.37 -17.44
C ALA A 159 -13.76 -1.65 -16.56
N ASN A 160 -13.84 -1.35 -15.26
CA ASN A 160 -12.78 -1.59 -14.28
C ASN A 160 -12.42 -3.09 -14.15
N ARG A 161 -13.41 -3.99 -14.25
CA ARG A 161 -13.25 -5.46 -14.24
C ARG A 161 -12.63 -6.03 -15.52
N LEU A 162 -12.22 -5.21 -16.47
CA LEU A 162 -11.39 -5.62 -17.61
C LEU A 162 -9.88 -5.64 -17.25
N SER A 163 -9.51 -5.17 -16.06
CA SER A 163 -8.20 -5.38 -15.45
C SER A 163 -8.15 -6.77 -14.79
N GLU A 164 -6.97 -7.17 -14.31
CA GLU A 164 -6.77 -8.43 -13.56
C GLU A 164 -6.72 -8.20 -12.04
N ARG A 165 -7.25 -7.07 -11.54
CA ARG A 165 -7.15 -6.71 -10.12
C ARG A 165 -8.02 -7.57 -9.22
N ASP A 166 -9.28 -7.75 -9.58
CA ASP A 166 -10.25 -8.52 -8.84
C ASP A 166 -9.92 -10.02 -8.83
N GLU A 167 -9.40 -10.58 -9.95
CA GLU A 167 -8.87 -11.94 -9.98
C GLU A 167 -7.67 -12.11 -9.04
N SER A 168 -6.79 -11.12 -9.02
CA SER A 168 -5.62 -11.13 -8.14
C SER A 168 -6.00 -11.08 -6.66
N ILE A 169 -6.98 -10.24 -6.29
CA ILE A 169 -7.51 -10.21 -4.92
C ILE A 169 -8.29 -11.47 -4.59
N SER A 170 -9.05 -12.03 -5.54
CA SER A 170 -9.74 -13.32 -5.36
C SER A 170 -8.76 -14.44 -5.04
N ALA A 171 -7.63 -14.49 -5.76
CA ALA A 171 -6.58 -15.45 -5.51
C ALA A 171 -5.90 -15.23 -4.13
N PHE A 172 -5.63 -13.98 -3.76
CA PHE A 172 -5.16 -13.64 -2.41
C PHE A 172 -6.15 -14.11 -1.33
N VAL A 173 -7.45 -13.83 -1.47
CA VAL A 173 -8.49 -14.23 -0.50
C VAL A 173 -8.49 -15.75 -0.27
N LYS A 174 -8.33 -16.54 -1.34
CA LYS A 174 -8.25 -18.01 -1.23
C LYS A 174 -7.01 -18.46 -0.43
N ASP A 175 -5.85 -17.89 -0.73
CA ASP A 175 -4.60 -18.24 -0.07
C ASP A 175 -4.58 -17.76 1.39
N ALA A 176 -5.03 -16.52 1.64
CA ALA A 176 -5.07 -15.93 2.97
C ALA A 176 -6.01 -16.66 3.93
N LYS A 177 -7.14 -17.22 3.45
CA LYS A 177 -8.03 -18.08 4.27
C LYS A 177 -7.28 -19.30 4.80
N VAL A 178 -6.44 -19.93 3.97
CA VAL A 178 -5.61 -21.06 4.39
C VAL A 178 -4.61 -20.63 5.47
N GLU A 179 -4.02 -19.44 5.35
CA GLU A 179 -3.08 -18.93 6.37
C GLU A 179 -3.79 -18.61 7.69
N ILE A 180 -4.99 -18.04 7.62
CA ILE A 180 -5.81 -17.78 8.82
C ILE A 180 -6.20 -19.08 9.52
N GLU A 181 -6.59 -20.11 8.78
CA GLU A 181 -6.92 -21.43 9.33
C GLU A 181 -5.72 -22.11 10.02
N LYS A 182 -4.50 -21.84 9.55
CA LYS A 182 -3.26 -22.27 10.22
C LYS A 182 -2.95 -21.46 11.49
N GLY A 183 -3.69 -20.40 11.76
CA GLY A 183 -3.44 -19.49 12.89
C GLY A 183 -2.36 -18.42 12.58
N ASN A 184 -1.96 -18.24 11.34
CA ASN A 184 -0.99 -17.23 10.95
C ASN A 184 -1.61 -15.83 10.96
N LEU A 185 -0.83 -14.81 11.29
CA LEU A 185 -1.21 -13.41 11.16
C LEU A 185 -1.07 -13.01 9.68
N VAL A 186 -2.11 -12.42 9.10
CA VAL A 186 -2.12 -12.09 7.66
C VAL A 186 -2.02 -10.59 7.46
N LEU A 187 -1.02 -10.15 6.70
CA LEU A 187 -0.75 -8.77 6.31
C LEU A 187 -0.68 -8.66 4.80
N LEU A 188 -1.42 -7.72 4.22
CA LEU A 188 -1.37 -7.37 2.80
C LEU A 188 -1.12 -5.87 2.67
N GLY A 189 -0.19 -5.47 1.81
CA GLY A 189 -0.07 -4.07 1.42
C GLY A 189 0.50 -3.94 0.01
N GLY A 190 0.30 -2.77 -0.57
CA GLY A 190 0.78 -2.51 -1.92
C GLY A 190 0.02 -1.40 -2.62
N ASP A 191 0.40 -1.18 -3.87
CA ASP A 191 -0.30 -0.34 -4.81
C ASP A 191 -1.36 -1.20 -5.53
N PHE A 192 -2.61 -0.87 -5.31
CA PHE A 192 -3.73 -1.62 -5.88
C PHE A 192 -4.16 -1.08 -7.24
N ASN A 193 -3.68 0.09 -7.64
CA ASN A 193 -4.14 0.77 -8.86
C ASN A 193 -5.69 0.83 -8.95
N GLU A 194 -6.33 0.91 -7.79
CA GLU A 194 -7.78 1.02 -7.62
C GLU A 194 -8.06 1.73 -6.30
N PRO A 195 -8.97 2.72 -6.24
CA PRO A 195 -9.38 3.35 -5.00
C PRO A 195 -10.13 2.39 -4.07
N SER A 196 -10.36 2.80 -2.82
CA SER A 196 -11.19 2.06 -1.89
C SER A 196 -12.66 2.49 -1.98
N HIS A 197 -13.58 1.51 -1.86
CA HIS A 197 -15.00 1.79 -1.67
C HIS A 197 -15.26 2.67 -0.43
N MET A 198 -14.38 2.64 0.57
CA MET A 198 -14.47 3.48 1.77
C MET A 198 -14.13 4.96 1.51
N ASP A 199 -13.57 5.27 0.35
CA ASP A 199 -13.16 6.61 -0.05
C ASP A 199 -14.13 7.25 -1.05
N TRP A 200 -14.98 6.45 -1.70
CA TRP A 200 -15.98 6.87 -2.67
C TRP A 200 -17.40 6.69 -2.13
N GLN A 201 -17.71 7.38 -1.04
CA GLN A 201 -18.95 7.29 -0.29
C GLN A 201 -19.88 8.49 -0.52
N ALA A 202 -21.02 8.50 0.13
CA ALA A 202 -22.03 9.56 0.01
C ALA A 202 -21.50 10.95 0.45
N ASP A 203 -20.57 10.98 1.39
CA ASP A 203 -19.95 12.21 1.91
C ASP A 203 -18.81 12.75 1.02
N THR A 204 -18.25 11.91 0.15
CA THR A 204 -17.17 12.28 -0.78
C THR A 204 -17.64 12.43 -2.24
N LYS A 205 -18.87 12.05 -2.58
CA LYS A 205 -19.36 11.97 -3.97
C LYS A 205 -19.33 13.28 -4.74
N ASP A 206 -19.45 14.42 -4.05
CA ASP A 206 -19.55 15.76 -4.64
C ASP A 206 -18.22 16.54 -4.58
N ILE A 207 -17.12 15.87 -4.16
CA ILE A 207 -15.78 16.47 -4.09
C ILE A 207 -14.80 15.65 -4.94
N ARG A 208 -13.63 16.22 -5.25
CA ARG A 208 -12.52 15.52 -5.93
C ARG A 208 -12.91 14.92 -7.30
N ASP A 209 -13.81 15.61 -7.97
CA ASP A 209 -14.33 15.20 -9.28
C ASP A 209 -14.91 13.77 -9.30
N HIS A 210 -15.51 13.33 -8.18
CA HIS A 210 -16.29 12.09 -8.12
C HIS A 210 -17.64 12.20 -8.82
N ASN A 211 -18.08 13.43 -9.14
CA ASN A 211 -19.27 13.74 -9.98
C ASN A 211 -20.58 13.08 -9.49
N GLY A 212 -20.82 13.11 -8.18
CA GLY A 212 -22.03 12.58 -7.55
C GLY A 212 -22.02 11.06 -7.34
N LEU A 213 -20.92 10.38 -7.67
CA LEU A 213 -20.86 8.93 -7.65
C LEU A 213 -20.44 8.36 -6.28
N VAL A 214 -21.12 7.29 -5.90
CA VAL A 214 -20.71 6.33 -4.87
C VAL A 214 -20.33 5.05 -5.60
N ILE A 215 -19.09 4.58 -5.43
CA ILE A 215 -18.60 3.40 -6.15
C ILE A 215 -18.04 2.37 -5.17
N HIS A 216 -18.53 1.14 -5.29
CA HIS A 216 -18.08 0.01 -4.50
C HIS A 216 -16.94 -0.74 -5.23
N TRP A 217 -15.74 -0.16 -5.21
CA TRP A 217 -14.55 -0.71 -5.86
C TRP A 217 -14.25 -2.14 -5.40
N ASP A 218 -14.12 -3.05 -6.36
CA ASP A 218 -14.15 -4.49 -6.14
C ASP A 218 -13.05 -4.98 -5.18
N CYS A 219 -11.81 -4.55 -5.35
CA CYS A 219 -10.70 -5.03 -4.52
C CYS A 219 -10.94 -4.77 -3.03
N SER A 220 -11.30 -3.56 -2.68
CA SER A 220 -11.53 -3.18 -1.29
C SER A 220 -12.82 -3.77 -0.71
N VAL A 221 -13.85 -3.98 -1.53
CA VAL A 221 -15.08 -4.70 -1.12
C VAL A 221 -14.76 -6.16 -0.78
N MET A 222 -14.05 -6.87 -1.67
CA MET A 222 -13.68 -8.28 -1.45
C MET A 222 -12.83 -8.47 -0.18
N LEU A 223 -11.90 -7.55 0.08
CA LEU A 223 -11.08 -7.58 1.31
C LEU A 223 -11.93 -7.32 2.55
N SER A 224 -12.85 -6.37 2.51
CA SER A 224 -13.79 -6.08 3.59
C SER A 224 -14.72 -7.27 3.88
N GLU A 225 -15.27 -7.91 2.84
CA GLU A 225 -16.13 -9.11 2.97
C GLU A 225 -15.36 -10.31 3.55
N MET A 226 -14.05 -10.41 3.29
CA MET A 226 -13.19 -11.40 3.93
C MET A 226 -12.93 -11.09 5.42
N GLY A 227 -13.19 -9.86 5.88
CA GLY A 227 -12.90 -9.39 7.23
C GLY A 227 -11.51 -8.77 7.39
N MET A 228 -10.81 -8.46 6.30
CA MET A 228 -9.57 -7.67 6.35
C MET A 228 -9.88 -6.23 6.76
N ILE A 229 -9.03 -5.64 7.55
CA ILE A 229 -9.16 -4.27 8.04
C ILE A 229 -8.17 -3.37 7.29
N ASP A 230 -8.69 -2.31 6.66
CA ASP A 230 -7.90 -1.20 6.16
C ASP A 230 -7.34 -0.42 7.35
N SER A 231 -6.02 -0.47 7.53
CA SER A 231 -5.35 0.13 8.68
C SER A 231 -5.55 1.65 8.74
N TYR A 232 -5.56 2.32 7.58
CA TYR A 232 -5.74 3.76 7.52
C TYR A 232 -7.18 4.15 7.91
N ARG A 233 -8.20 3.54 7.31
CA ARG A 233 -9.61 3.82 7.61
C ARG A 233 -10.03 3.42 9.02
N GLN A 234 -9.38 2.43 9.61
CA GLN A 234 -9.60 2.10 11.01
C GLN A 234 -9.21 3.25 11.96
N LYS A 235 -8.12 3.97 11.65
CA LYS A 235 -7.66 5.11 12.45
C LYS A 235 -8.34 6.41 12.06
N PHE A 236 -8.62 6.60 10.78
CA PHE A 236 -9.15 7.82 10.20
C PHE A 236 -10.40 7.51 9.36
N PRO A 237 -11.55 7.26 9.99
CA PRO A 237 -12.77 6.84 9.30
C PRO A 237 -13.43 7.95 8.45
N ASP A 238 -13.17 9.23 8.74
CA ASP A 238 -13.69 10.39 8.01
C ASP A 238 -12.85 10.63 6.74
N ALA A 239 -13.34 10.17 5.58
CA ALA A 239 -12.64 10.30 4.30
C ALA A 239 -12.63 11.72 3.73
N VAL A 240 -13.45 12.63 4.25
CA VAL A 240 -13.44 14.05 3.86
C VAL A 240 -12.25 14.76 4.52
N LYS A 241 -12.07 14.58 5.83
CA LYS A 241 -10.99 15.21 6.61
C LYS A 241 -9.65 14.52 6.44
N TYR A 242 -9.68 13.20 6.37
CA TYR A 242 -8.50 12.33 6.26
C TYR A 242 -8.56 11.51 4.97
N PRO A 243 -8.44 12.13 3.78
CA PRO A 243 -8.51 11.41 2.52
C PRO A 243 -7.42 10.35 2.36
N GLY A 244 -6.25 10.59 2.95
CA GLY A 244 -5.12 9.67 2.88
C GLY A 244 -4.54 9.50 1.49
N PHE A 245 -4.62 10.51 0.64
CA PHE A 245 -4.15 10.41 -0.75
C PHE A 245 -2.74 9.88 -0.84
N THR A 246 -2.58 8.85 -1.65
CA THR A 246 -1.27 8.32 -1.98
C THR A 246 -0.83 8.68 -3.40
N PHE A 247 -1.76 8.96 -4.31
CA PHE A 247 -1.48 9.33 -5.70
C PHE A 247 -2.35 10.50 -6.15
N PRO A 248 -1.81 11.44 -6.96
CA PRO A 248 -0.38 11.68 -7.20
C PRO A 248 0.28 12.48 -6.08
N SER A 249 1.53 12.14 -5.76
CA SER A 249 2.36 12.92 -4.84
C SER A 249 3.04 14.08 -5.56
N ALA A 250 3.19 15.22 -4.90
CA ALA A 250 4.13 16.22 -5.38
C ALA A 250 5.57 15.68 -5.29
N ASN A 251 6.42 16.09 -6.23
CA ASN A 251 7.84 15.76 -6.25
C ASN A 251 8.64 16.87 -6.96
N ASN A 252 9.43 17.60 -6.19
CA ASN A 252 10.19 18.75 -6.70
C ASN A 252 11.39 18.36 -7.60
N ALA A 253 11.70 17.07 -7.68
CA ALA A 253 12.84 16.58 -8.48
C ALA A 253 12.47 16.23 -9.92
N VAL A 254 11.18 16.27 -10.25
CA VAL A 254 10.64 15.98 -11.59
C VAL A 254 9.60 17.01 -12.03
N PRO A 255 9.45 17.28 -13.33
CA PRO A 255 8.40 18.16 -13.83
C PRO A 255 6.99 17.67 -13.50
N VAL A 256 6.07 18.60 -13.23
CA VAL A 256 4.68 18.28 -12.84
C VAL A 256 3.94 17.44 -13.88
N ASP A 257 4.22 17.66 -15.17
CA ASP A 257 3.63 16.90 -16.29
C ASP A 257 4.02 15.40 -16.28
N LYS A 258 4.99 15.01 -15.46
CA LYS A 258 5.35 13.62 -15.20
C LYS A 258 4.62 13.01 -13.99
N LEU A 259 3.92 13.84 -13.23
CA LEU A 259 3.23 13.48 -11.99
C LEU A 259 1.70 13.47 -12.16
N THR A 260 1.18 13.68 -13.37
CA THR A 260 -0.26 13.77 -13.63
C THR A 260 -0.63 13.06 -14.92
N TRP A 261 -1.71 12.32 -14.91
CA TRP A 261 -2.28 11.60 -16.05
C TRP A 261 -3.62 12.17 -16.49
N ALA A 262 -4.30 12.91 -15.59
CA ALA A 262 -5.54 13.62 -15.86
C ALA A 262 -5.38 15.13 -15.52
N PRO A 263 -4.57 15.89 -16.28
CA PRO A 263 -4.08 17.21 -15.87
C PRO A 263 -5.14 18.32 -15.76
N GLU A 264 -6.38 18.08 -16.12
CA GLU A 264 -7.47 19.04 -15.92
C GLU A 264 -8.41 18.61 -14.77
N ALA A 265 -8.20 17.42 -14.18
CA ALA A 265 -9.01 16.86 -13.10
C ALA A 265 -8.34 16.98 -11.71
N ASP A 266 -9.14 16.81 -10.67
CA ASP A 266 -8.64 16.41 -9.36
C ASP A 266 -8.56 14.87 -9.35
N GLU A 267 -7.39 14.35 -9.69
CA GLU A 267 -7.15 12.91 -9.87
C GLU A 267 -6.68 12.21 -8.59
N ARG A 268 -6.70 12.92 -7.45
CA ARG A 268 -6.21 12.38 -6.19
C ARG A 268 -7.04 11.22 -5.70
N ASP A 269 -6.36 10.11 -5.43
CA ASP A 269 -6.93 8.93 -4.80
C ASP A 269 -5.95 8.30 -3.80
N ARG A 270 -6.48 7.51 -2.90
CA ARG A 270 -5.73 6.57 -2.09
C ARG A 270 -5.80 5.21 -2.78
N ILE A 271 -4.68 4.76 -3.34
CA ILE A 271 -4.54 3.52 -4.09
C ILE A 271 -3.48 2.59 -3.52
N ASP A 272 -2.71 3.08 -2.54
CA ASP A 272 -1.73 2.33 -1.78
C ASP A 272 -2.29 2.01 -0.40
N PHE A 273 -2.15 0.78 0.06
CA PHE A 273 -2.82 0.29 1.26
C PHE A 273 -1.93 -0.59 2.12
N ILE A 274 -2.31 -0.69 3.41
CA ILE A 274 -1.91 -1.75 4.34
C ILE A 274 -3.18 -2.30 4.98
N TYR A 275 -3.51 -3.55 4.65
CA TYR A 275 -4.59 -4.34 5.23
C TYR A 275 -4.04 -5.40 6.16
N TYR A 276 -4.79 -5.73 7.20
CA TYR A 276 -4.45 -6.85 8.08
C TYR A 276 -5.72 -7.62 8.48
N TYR A 277 -5.57 -8.91 8.76
CA TYR A 277 -6.66 -9.70 9.31
C TYR A 277 -6.67 -9.60 10.83
N PRO A 278 -7.81 -9.27 11.49
CA PRO A 278 -7.87 -9.08 12.94
C PRO A 278 -7.56 -10.37 13.69
N ASN A 279 -6.74 -10.27 14.72
CA ASN A 279 -6.36 -11.38 15.59
C ASN A 279 -6.01 -10.81 16.97
N SER A 280 -6.27 -11.58 18.05
CA SER A 280 -5.94 -11.14 19.42
C SER A 280 -4.44 -10.99 19.69
N ALA A 281 -3.58 -11.61 18.86
CA ALA A 281 -2.14 -11.53 19.00
C ALA A 281 -1.53 -10.19 18.54
N TRP A 282 -2.26 -9.36 17.83
CA TRP A 282 -1.79 -8.05 17.41
C TRP A 282 -2.86 -6.97 17.42
N SER A 283 -2.42 -5.72 17.55
CA SER A 283 -3.29 -4.54 17.46
C SER A 283 -2.60 -3.41 16.70
N LEU A 284 -3.37 -2.68 15.92
CA LEU A 284 -2.90 -1.48 15.23
C LEU A 284 -2.78 -0.32 16.21
N SER A 285 -1.56 0.20 16.41
CA SER A 285 -1.29 1.32 17.32
C SER A 285 -1.32 2.68 16.60
N ASN A 286 -0.71 2.79 15.42
CA ASN A 286 -0.64 4.05 14.67
C ASN A 286 -0.59 3.83 13.16
N VAL A 287 -1.03 4.85 12.40
CA VAL A 287 -0.88 4.93 10.94
C VAL A 287 -0.49 6.36 10.56
N SER A 288 0.38 6.52 9.58
CA SER A 288 0.77 7.80 9.00
C SER A 288 1.00 7.68 7.51
N ILE A 289 0.77 8.76 6.77
CA ILE A 289 1.23 8.91 5.40
C ILE A 289 2.70 9.33 5.45
N VAL A 290 3.53 8.73 4.60
CA VAL A 290 4.93 9.12 4.43
C VAL A 290 5.10 9.76 3.07
N GLY A 291 5.63 10.97 3.04
CA GLY A 291 5.84 11.72 1.80
C GLY A 291 5.68 13.22 1.96
N PRO A 292 5.79 13.97 0.85
CA PRO A 292 5.44 15.39 0.82
C PRO A 292 3.99 15.62 1.25
N GLU A 293 3.73 16.73 1.94
CA GLU A 293 2.34 17.09 2.29
C GLU A 293 1.56 17.51 1.04
N GLU A 294 2.25 18.12 0.07
CA GLU A 294 1.69 18.58 -1.19
C GLU A 294 1.29 17.40 -2.10
N THR A 295 0.40 17.67 -3.02
CA THR A 295 -0.11 16.75 -4.03
C THR A 295 -0.25 17.45 -5.38
N ILE A 296 -0.74 16.77 -6.40
CA ILE A 296 -1.01 17.37 -7.72
C ILE A 296 -2.52 17.43 -7.94
N VAL A 297 -3.02 18.61 -8.28
CA VAL A 297 -4.42 18.84 -8.65
C VAL A 297 -4.46 19.72 -9.91
N ARG A 298 -5.18 19.29 -10.92
CA ARG A 298 -5.33 20.02 -12.19
C ARG A 298 -3.97 20.45 -12.78
N GLY A 299 -3.02 19.51 -12.79
CA GLY A 299 -1.68 19.73 -13.33
C GLY A 299 -0.85 20.75 -12.57
N LYS A 300 -1.15 21.01 -11.30
CA LYS A 300 -0.44 21.97 -10.44
C LYS A 300 -0.18 21.37 -9.07
N VAL A 301 0.94 21.77 -8.48
CA VAL A 301 1.21 21.48 -7.07
C VAL A 301 0.14 22.16 -6.22
N LYS A 302 -0.49 21.40 -5.36
CA LYS A 302 -1.47 21.81 -4.38
C LYS A 302 -0.92 21.60 -2.97
N GLU A 303 -0.93 22.64 -2.17
CA GLU A 303 -0.64 22.54 -0.74
C GLU A 303 -1.67 21.62 -0.04
N ARG A 304 -1.28 21.12 1.11
CA ARG A 304 -2.12 20.27 1.95
C ARG A 304 -3.47 20.92 2.24
N ASP A 305 -4.54 20.17 1.98
CA ASP A 305 -5.93 20.54 2.26
C ASP A 305 -6.66 19.44 3.06
N SER A 306 -5.93 18.71 3.92
CA SER A 306 -6.42 17.60 4.73
C SER A 306 -5.85 17.65 6.16
N GLU A 307 -6.48 16.89 7.07
CA GLU A 307 -6.02 16.69 8.44
C GLU A 307 -5.14 15.44 8.60
N ASP A 308 -4.70 14.82 7.49
CA ASP A 308 -3.87 13.62 7.48
C ASP A 308 -2.59 13.80 8.30
N SER A 309 -2.14 12.72 8.94
CA SER A 309 -0.87 12.69 9.66
C SER A 309 0.27 12.32 8.73
N PHE A 310 1.23 13.23 8.54
CA PHE A 310 2.37 13.04 7.65
C PHE A 310 3.68 12.82 8.42
N ILE A 311 4.52 11.95 7.85
CA ILE A 311 5.96 11.89 8.12
C ILE A 311 6.65 12.43 6.87
N VAL A 312 7.13 13.68 6.97
CA VAL A 312 7.78 14.34 5.83
C VAL A 312 9.22 13.85 5.72
N PRO A 313 9.66 13.41 4.53
CA PRO A 313 11.04 12.97 4.32
C PRO A 313 12.01 14.15 4.36
N THR A 314 13.21 13.91 4.90
CA THR A 314 14.25 14.94 5.00
C THR A 314 15.13 15.04 3.74
N GLY A 315 14.94 14.13 2.78
CA GLY A 315 15.74 14.03 1.56
C GLY A 315 14.91 14.09 0.28
N ILE A 316 15.47 13.58 -0.81
CA ILE A 316 14.79 13.46 -2.11
C ILE A 316 13.60 12.49 -1.94
N TRP A 317 12.41 12.89 -2.36
CA TRP A 317 11.28 12.00 -2.48
C TRP A 317 11.45 11.11 -3.73
N PRO A 318 11.44 9.76 -3.63
CA PRO A 318 11.90 8.90 -4.72
C PRO A 318 10.84 8.52 -5.74
N THR A 319 9.57 8.95 -5.56
CA THR A 319 8.43 8.41 -6.30
C THR A 319 7.36 9.47 -6.57
N ASP A 320 6.39 9.14 -7.39
CA ASP A 320 5.15 9.89 -7.66
C ASP A 320 3.98 9.46 -6.76
N HIS A 321 4.17 8.45 -5.91
CA HIS A 321 3.23 8.06 -4.86
C HIS A 321 3.66 8.63 -3.50
N LYS A 322 2.74 8.65 -2.53
CA LYS A 322 3.05 8.71 -1.10
C LYS A 322 3.02 7.29 -0.55
N ALA A 323 3.75 7.06 0.53
CA ALA A 323 3.84 5.77 1.19
C ALA A 323 2.94 5.72 2.44
N ASN A 324 2.64 4.51 2.92
CA ASN A 324 1.92 4.27 4.15
C ASN A 324 2.84 3.65 5.21
N LEU A 325 2.73 4.11 6.44
CA LEU A 325 3.39 3.50 7.60
C LEU A 325 2.33 3.07 8.61
N ALA A 326 2.22 1.77 8.85
CA ALA A 326 1.39 1.22 9.93
C ALA A 326 2.29 0.67 11.05
N THR A 327 1.91 0.91 12.29
CA THR A 327 2.61 0.42 13.47
C THR A 327 1.70 -0.52 14.24
N PHE A 328 2.13 -1.74 14.44
CA PHE A 328 1.42 -2.77 15.17
C PHE A 328 2.12 -3.08 16.49
N MET A 329 1.36 -3.48 17.49
CA MET A 329 1.85 -4.13 18.69
C MET A 329 1.54 -5.62 18.57
N ILE A 330 2.56 -6.49 18.59
CA ILE A 330 2.43 -7.95 18.56
C ILE A 330 2.70 -8.47 19.95
N GLU A 331 1.75 -9.18 20.54
CA GLU A 331 1.90 -9.82 21.84
C GLU A 331 2.80 -11.06 21.71
N ARG A 332 3.56 -11.35 22.77
CA ARG A 332 4.36 -12.58 22.79
C ARG A 332 3.46 -13.80 22.85
N SER A 333 3.67 -14.77 21.96
CA SER A 333 2.99 -16.07 22.04
C SER A 333 3.31 -16.78 23.34
N MET A 334 2.26 -17.12 24.10
CA MET A 334 2.42 -17.94 25.30
C MET A 334 2.56 -19.43 24.93
N THR A 335 3.47 -19.76 24.03
CA THR A 335 3.83 -21.18 23.86
C THR A 335 4.47 -21.67 25.13
N SER A 336 3.76 -22.51 25.87
CA SER A 336 4.29 -23.26 27.00
C SER A 336 5.63 -23.89 26.58
N LYS A 337 6.72 -23.53 27.27
CA LYS A 337 7.94 -24.33 27.26
C LYS A 337 7.53 -25.76 27.62
N LYS A 338 7.46 -26.64 26.64
CA LYS A 338 7.51 -28.08 26.88
C LYS A 338 8.96 -28.52 26.95
#